data_78453e202b3f17cf8e970909e574d6b5
#
_entry.id   78453e202b3f17cf8e970909e574d6b5
#
_cell.length_a   1.000
_cell.length_b   1.000
_cell.length_c   1.000
_cell.angle_alpha   90.00
_cell.angle_beta   90.00
_cell.angle_gamma   90.00
#
_symmetry.space_group_name_H-M   'P 1'
#
loop_
_entity.id
_entity.type
_entity.pdbx_description
1 polymer ?
#
loop_
_entity_poly.entity_id
_entity_poly.type
_entity_poly.pdbx_seq_one_letter_code
_entity_poly.pdbx_strand_id
1 'polypeptide(L)'
;SFLWVDGLVDIDQLTQLSPRDLRLKKARRATGHLPTWLATNHFMGEGFWFWVIPLQGQTSLGLVYDSEVIDADQVNTPDKLLQWICREFPLFERDLPRRRILDRGFLRSFSHDCTQTIHPSKWALSGESGRFSDPLYSPGSDFIAVHNTLITDAIQCADATELAAKCKLYEVVMQALYESLLPTYTTSYDTLGDQEAFSLKYTWELSVYFGFF
;
A
#
# COMPACT_ATOMS: atom_id res chain seq x y z
N SER A 1 -6.32 -0.91 9.45
CA SER A 1 -6.93 -2.16 9.94
C SER A 1 -6.81 -3.25 8.88
N PHE A 2 -6.45 -4.46 9.25
CA PHE A 2 -6.36 -5.55 8.28
C PHE A 2 -6.81 -6.88 8.86
N LEU A 3 -7.15 -7.81 7.97
CA LEU A 3 -7.34 -9.24 8.27
C LEU A 3 -6.87 -10.13 7.11
N TRP A 4 -6.51 -11.37 7.48
CA TRP A 4 -6.26 -12.42 6.52
C TRP A 4 -7.41 -13.44 6.60
N VAL A 5 -7.92 -13.81 5.44
CA VAL A 5 -8.99 -14.82 5.32
C VAL A 5 -8.47 -16.04 4.57
N ASP A 6 -9.04 -17.21 4.85
CA ASP A 6 -8.67 -18.44 4.17
C ASP A 6 -9.09 -18.45 2.70
N GLY A 7 -8.26 -19.04 1.86
CA GLY A 7 -8.48 -19.20 0.43
C GLY A 7 -8.40 -17.90 -0.37
N LEU A 8 -8.64 -18.02 -1.66
CA LEU A 8 -8.61 -16.92 -2.61
C LEU A 8 -9.95 -16.17 -2.65
N VAL A 9 -9.93 -14.85 -2.47
CA VAL A 9 -11.05 -13.97 -2.78
C VAL A 9 -10.98 -13.65 -4.28
N ASP A 10 -11.79 -14.33 -5.08
CA ASP A 10 -11.80 -14.20 -6.54
C ASP A 10 -12.71 -13.04 -6.98
N ILE A 11 -12.11 -11.89 -7.18
CA ILE A 11 -12.81 -10.67 -7.64
C ILE A 11 -13.52 -10.91 -8.98
N ASP A 12 -12.94 -11.73 -9.86
CA ASP A 12 -13.55 -12.06 -11.15
C ASP A 12 -14.87 -12.83 -11.00
N GLN A 13 -14.95 -13.71 -10.00
CA GLN A 13 -16.20 -14.41 -9.69
C GLN A 13 -17.22 -13.51 -9.02
N LEU A 14 -16.79 -12.70 -8.08
CA LEU A 14 -17.67 -11.79 -7.33
C LEU A 14 -18.31 -10.72 -8.22
N THR A 15 -17.61 -10.26 -9.25
CA THR A 15 -18.10 -9.24 -10.20
C THR A 15 -18.85 -9.80 -11.40
N GLN A 16 -19.19 -11.09 -11.45
CA GLN A 16 -19.97 -11.71 -12.52
C GLN A 16 -21.44 -11.31 -12.43
N LEU A 17 -21.81 -10.21 -13.08
CA LEU A 17 -23.13 -9.62 -12.96
C LEU A 17 -24.07 -9.96 -14.13
N SER A 18 -23.54 -10.33 -15.32
CA SER A 18 -24.38 -10.56 -16.50
C SER A 18 -23.76 -11.56 -17.50
N PRO A 19 -24.58 -12.16 -18.40
CA PRO A 19 -24.07 -12.99 -19.50
C PRO A 19 -23.13 -12.25 -20.46
N ARG A 20 -23.26 -10.91 -20.56
CA ARG A 20 -22.36 -10.06 -21.34
C ARG A 20 -20.98 -10.03 -20.69
N ASP A 21 -20.92 -9.85 -19.39
CA ASP A 21 -19.65 -9.79 -18.64
C ASP A 21 -18.93 -11.13 -18.68
N LEU A 22 -19.66 -12.23 -18.60
CA LEU A 22 -19.11 -13.59 -18.78
C LEU A 22 -18.49 -13.79 -20.16
N ARG A 23 -19.13 -13.27 -21.23
CA ARG A 23 -18.60 -13.34 -22.60
C ARG A 23 -17.34 -12.51 -22.75
N LEU A 24 -17.32 -11.30 -22.21
CA LEU A 24 -16.13 -10.44 -22.21
C LEU A 24 -14.98 -11.08 -21.44
N LYS A 25 -15.24 -11.66 -20.27
CA LYS A 25 -14.24 -12.41 -19.49
C LYS A 25 -13.69 -13.61 -20.26
N LYS A 26 -14.55 -14.36 -20.94
CA LYS A 26 -14.11 -15.49 -21.79
C LYS A 26 -13.23 -15.02 -22.95
N ALA A 27 -13.60 -13.92 -23.62
CA ALA A 27 -12.78 -13.33 -24.67
C ALA A 27 -11.43 -12.84 -24.16
N ARG A 28 -11.39 -12.17 -23.00
CA ARG A 28 -10.15 -11.73 -22.34
C ARG A 28 -9.24 -12.90 -21.97
N ARG A 29 -9.78 -14.01 -21.44
CA ARG A 29 -9.01 -15.24 -21.17
C ARG A 29 -8.44 -15.85 -22.45
N ALA A 30 -9.20 -15.87 -23.53
CA ALA A 30 -8.75 -16.36 -24.84
C ALA A 30 -7.63 -15.51 -25.45
N THR A 31 -7.55 -14.22 -25.10
CA THR A 31 -6.50 -13.28 -25.55
C THR A 31 -5.30 -13.20 -24.60
N GLY A 32 -5.20 -14.08 -23.60
CA GLY A 32 -4.08 -14.11 -22.64
C GLY A 32 -4.18 -13.07 -21.52
N HIS A 33 -5.35 -12.49 -21.30
CA HIS A 33 -5.57 -11.62 -20.15
C HIS A 33 -5.38 -12.36 -18.82
N LEU A 34 -4.59 -11.78 -17.94
CA LEU A 34 -4.42 -12.27 -16.57
C LEU A 34 -5.72 -12.05 -15.79
N PRO A 35 -6.11 -13.02 -14.93
CA PRO A 35 -7.22 -12.83 -14.01
C PRO A 35 -6.98 -11.64 -13.07
N THR A 36 -8.04 -10.90 -12.74
CA THR A 36 -7.97 -9.74 -11.83
C THR A 36 -7.42 -10.11 -10.46
N TRP A 37 -7.77 -11.31 -9.97
CA TRP A 37 -7.31 -11.79 -8.67
C TRP A 37 -5.80 -12.12 -8.58
N LEU A 38 -5.05 -12.12 -9.69
CA LEU A 38 -3.59 -12.28 -9.66
C LEU A 38 -2.85 -11.01 -9.24
N ALA A 39 -3.53 -9.87 -9.26
CA ALA A 39 -2.97 -8.59 -8.87
C ALA A 39 -3.43 -8.16 -7.47
N THR A 40 -2.72 -7.24 -6.87
CA THR A 40 -3.25 -6.45 -5.76
C THR A 40 -4.39 -5.58 -6.29
N ASN A 41 -5.58 -5.73 -5.71
CA ASN A 41 -6.73 -4.91 -6.07
C ASN A 41 -6.95 -3.85 -5.01
N HIS A 42 -7.10 -2.61 -5.46
CA HIS A 42 -7.42 -1.47 -4.60
C HIS A 42 -8.84 -0.98 -4.89
N PHE A 43 -9.61 -0.78 -3.84
CA PHE A 43 -10.94 -0.20 -3.88
C PHE A 43 -10.86 1.16 -3.18
N MET A 44 -11.19 2.21 -3.90
CA MET A 44 -11.07 3.58 -3.42
C MET A 44 -12.43 4.12 -2.97
N GLY A 45 -12.43 5.02 -2.01
CA GLY A 45 -13.57 5.80 -1.57
C GLY A 45 -13.13 7.09 -0.90
N GLU A 46 -14.07 7.94 -0.54
CA GLU A 46 -13.78 9.22 0.11
C GLU A 46 -13.01 9.00 1.42
N GLY A 47 -11.79 9.50 1.46
CA GLY A 47 -10.92 9.42 2.63
C GLY A 47 -10.36 8.02 2.94
N PHE A 48 -10.44 7.06 2.02
CA PHE A 48 -9.89 5.72 2.27
C PHE A 48 -9.55 4.95 1.00
N TRP A 49 -8.73 3.91 1.19
CA TRP A 49 -8.54 2.86 0.22
C TRP A 49 -8.49 1.48 0.91
N PHE A 50 -8.98 0.47 0.22
CA PHE A 50 -9.08 -0.90 0.71
C PHE A 50 -8.35 -1.84 -0.25
N TRP A 51 -7.50 -2.72 0.28
CA TRP A 51 -6.76 -3.69 -0.54
C TRP A 51 -7.33 -5.10 -0.46
N VAL A 52 -7.22 -5.82 -1.57
CA VAL A 52 -7.40 -7.28 -1.67
C VAL A 52 -6.14 -7.84 -2.31
N ILE A 53 -5.31 -8.52 -1.53
CA ILE A 53 -4.02 -9.07 -1.96
C ILE A 53 -4.05 -10.59 -1.88
N PRO A 54 -3.93 -11.30 -3.03
CA PRO A 54 -3.84 -12.76 -3.04
C PRO A 54 -2.50 -13.20 -2.46
N LEU A 55 -2.55 -14.14 -1.52
CA LEU A 55 -1.38 -14.81 -0.96
C LEU A 55 -1.51 -16.31 -1.16
N GLN A 56 -0.46 -17.09 -0.86
CA GLN A 56 -0.52 -18.53 -0.99
C GLN A 56 -1.49 -19.14 0.04
N GLY A 57 -2.63 -19.65 -0.45
CA GLY A 57 -3.66 -20.28 0.37
C GLY A 57 -4.54 -19.34 1.20
N GLN A 58 -4.38 -18.04 1.07
CA GLN A 58 -5.12 -17.03 1.81
C GLN A 58 -5.21 -15.71 1.05
N THR A 59 -6.03 -14.77 1.54
CA THR A 59 -6.13 -13.42 0.99
C THR A 59 -5.96 -12.41 2.12
N SER A 60 -5.09 -11.41 1.91
CA SER A 60 -4.96 -10.26 2.78
C SER A 60 -5.98 -9.18 2.36
N LEU A 61 -6.70 -8.69 3.34
CA LEU A 61 -7.69 -7.62 3.22
C LEU A 61 -7.30 -6.51 4.19
N GLY A 62 -7.30 -5.27 3.75
CA GLY A 62 -7.00 -4.19 4.68
C GLY A 62 -7.46 -2.82 4.21
N LEU A 63 -7.72 -1.98 5.19
CA LEU A 63 -8.26 -0.65 5.05
C LEU A 63 -7.27 0.37 5.62
N VAL A 64 -6.89 1.32 4.80
CA VAL A 64 -6.18 2.55 5.20
C VAL A 64 -7.15 3.71 5.01
N TYR A 65 -7.21 4.61 5.96
CA TYR A 65 -8.22 5.65 5.98
C TYR A 65 -7.76 6.89 6.74
N ASP A 66 -8.33 8.00 6.36
CA ASP A 66 -8.25 9.23 7.13
C ASP A 66 -9.14 9.13 8.37
N SER A 67 -8.57 9.37 9.53
CA SER A 67 -9.27 9.33 10.81
C SER A 67 -10.28 10.47 11.01
N GLU A 68 -10.23 11.51 10.17
CA GLU A 68 -11.26 12.56 10.16
C GLU A 68 -12.51 12.12 9.38
N VAL A 69 -12.39 11.11 8.48
CA VAL A 69 -13.49 10.59 7.66
C VAL A 69 -14.08 9.31 8.25
N ILE A 70 -13.23 8.39 8.71
CA ILE A 70 -13.67 7.11 9.29
C ILE A 70 -13.23 7.02 10.74
N ASP A 71 -14.21 6.89 11.64
CA ASP A 71 -13.94 6.65 13.05
C ASP A 71 -13.30 5.25 13.24
N ALA A 72 -12.15 5.22 13.90
CA ALA A 72 -11.42 4.00 14.22
C ALA A 72 -12.29 2.93 14.91
N ASP A 73 -13.26 3.35 15.70
CA ASP A 73 -14.16 2.43 16.42
C ASP A 73 -15.13 1.67 15.49
N GLN A 74 -15.25 2.08 14.24
CA GLN A 74 -16.02 1.36 13.21
C GLN A 74 -15.25 0.18 12.59
N VAL A 75 -13.90 0.15 12.70
CA VAL A 75 -13.04 -0.79 11.97
C VAL A 75 -11.93 -1.42 12.82
N ASN A 76 -11.95 -1.22 14.13
CA ASN A 76 -10.86 -1.62 15.04
C ASN A 76 -10.91 -3.11 15.48
N THR A 77 -11.94 -3.85 15.09
CA THR A 77 -12.03 -5.29 15.30
C THR A 77 -12.31 -6.03 14.00
N PRO A 78 -11.97 -7.33 13.89
CA PRO A 78 -12.22 -8.10 12.67
C PRO A 78 -13.69 -8.08 12.22
N ASP A 79 -14.63 -8.25 13.15
CA ASP A 79 -16.05 -8.27 12.84
C ASP A 79 -16.54 -6.91 12.34
N LYS A 80 -16.08 -5.82 12.96
CA LYS A 80 -16.40 -4.46 12.53
C LYS A 80 -15.81 -4.14 11.16
N LEU A 81 -14.54 -4.52 10.93
CA LEU A 81 -13.92 -4.33 9.64
C LEU A 81 -14.65 -5.13 8.56
N LEU A 82 -14.98 -6.38 8.82
CA LEU A 82 -15.72 -7.21 7.89
C LEU A 82 -17.11 -6.64 7.56
N GLN A 83 -17.84 -6.19 8.58
CA GLN A 83 -19.13 -5.52 8.41
C GLN A 83 -18.99 -4.23 7.60
N TRP A 84 -17.96 -3.44 7.89
CA TRP A 84 -17.65 -2.21 7.17
C TRP A 84 -17.39 -2.51 5.68
N ILE A 85 -16.50 -3.48 5.38
CA ILE A 85 -16.19 -3.88 4.01
C ILE A 85 -17.45 -4.32 3.25
N CYS A 86 -18.29 -5.16 3.85
CA CYS A 86 -19.52 -5.64 3.20
C CYS A 86 -20.55 -4.53 3.00
N ARG A 87 -20.60 -3.54 3.88
CA ARG A 87 -21.48 -2.37 3.74
C ARG A 87 -21.03 -1.45 2.62
N GLU A 88 -19.76 -1.10 2.56
CA GLU A 88 -19.21 -0.19 1.53
C GLU A 88 -19.12 -0.87 0.16
N PHE A 89 -18.82 -2.15 0.16
CA PHE A 89 -18.66 -2.96 -1.05
C PHE A 89 -19.54 -4.21 -0.99
N PRO A 90 -20.84 -4.11 -1.31
CA PRO A 90 -21.80 -5.23 -1.17
C PRO A 90 -21.45 -6.50 -1.96
N LEU A 91 -20.55 -6.38 -2.94
CA LEU A 91 -20.03 -7.54 -3.67
C LEU A 91 -19.36 -8.58 -2.75
N PHE A 92 -18.73 -8.12 -1.66
CA PHE A 92 -18.03 -8.99 -0.72
C PHE A 92 -18.96 -9.72 0.28
N GLU A 93 -20.18 -9.24 0.46
CA GLU A 93 -21.18 -9.88 1.34
C GLU A 93 -21.48 -11.33 0.94
N ARG A 94 -21.32 -11.64 -0.34
CA ARG A 94 -21.57 -12.99 -0.89
C ARG A 94 -20.51 -14.01 -0.49
N ASP A 95 -19.33 -13.58 -0.07
CA ASP A 95 -18.16 -14.42 0.12
C ASP A 95 -17.52 -14.26 1.51
N LEU A 96 -17.12 -13.06 1.90
CA LEU A 96 -16.32 -12.83 3.10
C LEU A 96 -16.95 -13.33 4.42
N PRO A 97 -18.26 -13.19 4.69
CA PRO A 97 -18.85 -13.68 5.95
C PRO A 97 -18.73 -15.18 6.18
N ARG A 98 -18.43 -15.95 5.14
CA ARG A 98 -18.29 -17.41 5.21
C ARG A 98 -16.85 -17.88 5.39
N ARG A 99 -15.89 -16.94 5.30
CA ARG A 99 -14.46 -17.26 5.38
C ARG A 99 -13.98 -17.25 6.81
N ARG A 100 -13.05 -18.13 7.11
CA ARG A 100 -12.35 -18.12 8.38
C ARG A 100 -11.31 -17.01 8.39
N ILE A 101 -11.31 -16.20 9.44
CA ILE A 101 -10.26 -15.21 9.69
C ILE A 101 -9.04 -15.94 10.26
N LEU A 102 -7.90 -15.77 9.62
CA LEU A 102 -6.62 -16.43 9.96
C LEU A 102 -5.74 -15.54 10.82
N ASP A 103 -5.72 -14.24 10.52
CA ASP A 103 -4.92 -13.23 11.21
C ASP A 103 -5.56 -11.86 11.12
N ARG A 104 -5.13 -10.94 11.97
CA ARG A 104 -5.68 -9.59 12.06
C ARG A 104 -4.70 -8.61 12.68
N GLY A 105 -4.85 -7.34 12.36
CA GLY A 105 -4.15 -6.25 13.03
C GLY A 105 -4.87 -4.92 12.89
N PHE A 106 -4.61 -4.06 13.85
CA PHE A 106 -5.07 -2.69 13.86
C PHE A 106 -3.94 -1.77 14.30
N LEU A 107 -3.62 -0.78 13.48
CA LEU A 107 -2.62 0.23 13.76
C LEU A 107 -3.28 1.59 13.73
N ARG A 108 -3.16 2.34 14.80
CA ARG A 108 -3.64 3.72 14.88
C ARG A 108 -2.45 4.65 14.63
N SER A 109 -2.64 5.63 13.75
CA SER A 109 -1.61 6.65 13.46
C SER A 109 -0.25 6.03 13.12
N PHE A 110 -0.23 5.14 12.12
CA PHE A 110 0.97 4.36 11.78
C PHE A 110 2.03 5.16 11.02
N SER A 111 1.65 6.25 10.35
CA SER A 111 2.60 7.13 9.65
C SER A 111 3.53 7.82 10.65
N HIS A 112 4.82 7.84 10.33
CA HIS A 112 5.82 8.44 11.21
C HIS A 112 7.02 8.96 10.43
N ASP A 113 7.76 9.86 11.04
CA ASP A 113 9.02 10.41 10.57
C ASP A 113 10.07 10.33 11.68
N CYS A 114 11.33 10.46 11.31
CA CYS A 114 12.45 10.51 12.23
C CYS A 114 13.36 11.70 11.90
N THR A 115 14.06 12.18 12.91
CA THR A 115 15.01 13.30 12.75
C THR A 115 16.29 12.91 12.04
N GLN A 116 16.60 11.61 12.00
CA GLN A 116 17.82 11.09 11.37
C GLN A 116 17.68 9.61 11.03
N THR A 117 18.18 9.21 9.85
CA THR A 117 18.15 7.84 9.37
C THR A 117 19.52 7.17 9.36
N ILE A 118 20.63 7.91 9.29
CA ILE A 118 21.99 7.37 9.28
C ILE A 118 22.93 8.28 10.07
N HIS A 119 23.87 7.68 10.84
CA HIS A 119 24.77 8.44 11.70
C HIS A 119 26.19 7.87 11.71
N PRO A 120 27.25 8.71 11.77
CA PRO A 120 28.65 8.25 11.79
C PRO A 120 29.01 7.46 13.07
N SER A 121 28.17 7.46 14.11
CA SER A 121 28.33 6.54 15.26
C SER A 121 27.87 5.09 14.96
N LYS A 122 27.80 4.71 13.67
CA LYS A 122 27.57 3.35 13.16
C LYS A 122 26.17 2.80 13.48
N TRP A 123 25.15 3.59 13.25
CA TRP A 123 23.77 3.11 13.23
C TRP A 123 23.02 3.70 12.03
N ALA A 124 22.01 2.97 11.57
CA ALA A 124 21.12 3.40 10.52
C ALA A 124 19.74 2.73 10.65
N LEU A 125 18.72 3.40 10.12
CA LEU A 125 17.36 2.91 9.95
C LEU A 125 17.14 2.61 8.47
N SER A 126 16.74 1.39 8.14
CA SER A 126 16.49 1.00 6.75
C SER A 126 15.00 1.06 6.43
N GLY A 127 14.67 1.61 5.26
CA GLY A 127 13.32 1.66 4.74
C GLY A 127 12.33 2.31 5.69
N GLU A 128 11.22 1.67 5.91
CA GLU A 128 10.09 2.17 6.71
C GLU A 128 10.34 2.16 8.24
N SER A 129 11.48 1.62 8.70
CA SER A 129 11.82 1.71 10.14
C SER A 129 12.16 3.13 10.59
N GLY A 130 12.55 4.00 9.67
CA GLY A 130 12.82 5.41 9.94
C GLY A 130 11.67 6.33 9.59
N ARG A 131 11.15 6.18 8.38
CA ARG A 131 10.08 7.03 7.83
C ARG A 131 9.05 6.18 7.12
N PHE A 132 7.80 6.40 7.44
CA PHE A 132 6.69 5.70 6.81
C PHE A 132 5.50 6.66 6.62
N SER A 133 5.00 6.77 5.39
CA SER A 133 3.82 7.59 5.08
C SER A 133 2.58 6.73 4.92
N ASP A 134 2.47 6.04 3.78
CA ASP A 134 1.30 5.29 3.37
C ASP A 134 1.72 4.11 2.48
N PRO A 135 1.15 2.91 2.63
CA PRO A 135 1.48 1.76 1.79
C PRO A 135 0.84 1.78 0.39
N LEU A 136 0.04 2.79 0.04
CA LEU A 136 -0.50 2.94 -1.31
C LEU A 136 0.65 3.01 -2.33
N TYR A 137 0.55 2.24 -3.41
CA TYR A 137 1.60 2.04 -4.43
C TYR A 137 2.86 1.31 -3.95
N SER A 138 2.93 0.88 -2.69
CA SER A 138 4.02 0.08 -2.13
C SER A 138 5.43 0.70 -2.21
N PRO A 139 5.63 1.97 -1.83
CA PRO A 139 6.92 2.66 -1.93
C PRO A 139 7.99 2.10 -0.99
N GLY A 140 7.59 1.33 0.01
CA GLY A 140 8.49 0.79 1.04
C GLY A 140 9.63 -0.05 0.47
N SER A 141 9.38 -0.81 -0.59
CA SER A 141 10.42 -1.62 -1.25
C SER A 141 11.51 -0.75 -1.89
N ASP A 142 11.15 0.38 -2.47
CA ASP A 142 12.09 1.32 -3.08
C ASP A 142 12.94 2.00 -2.00
N PHE A 143 12.32 2.44 -0.90
CA PHE A 143 13.06 2.95 0.26
C PHE A 143 14.05 1.93 0.83
N ILE A 144 13.62 0.68 1.01
CA ILE A 144 14.48 -0.40 1.49
C ILE A 144 15.67 -0.60 0.54
N ALA A 145 15.45 -0.64 -0.77
CA ALA A 145 16.48 -0.86 -1.76
C ALA A 145 17.53 0.27 -1.75
N VAL A 146 17.07 1.53 -1.80
CA VAL A 146 17.95 2.71 -1.76
C VAL A 146 18.69 2.79 -0.43
N HIS A 147 18.00 2.70 0.70
CA HIS A 147 18.60 2.78 2.01
C HIS A 147 19.64 1.68 2.24
N ASN A 148 19.35 0.43 1.88
CA ASN A 148 20.30 -0.67 2.01
C ASN A 148 21.53 -0.46 1.16
N THR A 149 21.41 0.10 -0.04
CA THR A 149 22.54 0.43 -0.91
C THR A 149 23.44 1.48 -0.25
N LEU A 150 22.85 2.58 0.24
CA LEU A 150 23.60 3.67 0.89
C LEU A 150 24.23 3.22 2.23
N ILE A 151 23.50 2.45 3.03
CA ILE A 151 24.00 1.90 4.29
C ILE A 151 25.15 0.93 4.04
N THR A 152 25.05 0.08 3.03
CA THR A 152 26.12 -0.87 2.66
C THR A 152 27.39 -0.13 2.23
N ASP A 153 27.26 0.93 1.45
CA ASP A 153 28.40 1.76 1.06
C ASP A 153 29.02 2.48 2.29
N ALA A 154 28.20 2.96 3.22
CA ALA A 154 28.69 3.55 4.47
C ALA A 154 29.44 2.54 5.35
N ILE A 155 28.99 1.29 5.42
CA ILE A 155 29.66 0.22 6.19
C ILE A 155 31.06 -0.08 5.62
N GLN A 156 31.29 0.12 4.33
CA GLN A 156 32.56 -0.14 3.64
C GLN A 156 33.58 0.99 3.81
N CYS A 157 33.23 2.12 4.44
CA CYS A 157 34.15 3.22 4.65
C CYS A 157 35.34 2.82 5.51
N ALA A 158 36.54 3.16 5.05
CA ALA A 158 37.78 2.81 5.72
C ALA A 158 38.10 3.73 6.91
N ASP A 159 37.70 4.99 6.86
CA ASP A 159 37.99 5.98 7.87
C ASP A 159 36.77 6.77 8.36
N ALA A 160 36.88 7.40 9.53
CA ALA A 160 35.79 8.12 10.17
C ALA A 160 35.40 9.41 9.45
N THR A 161 36.33 10.04 8.72
CA THR A 161 36.08 11.30 7.99
C THR A 161 35.22 11.02 6.77
N GLU A 162 35.58 9.98 6.01
CA GLU A 162 34.79 9.50 4.87
C GLU A 162 33.39 9.08 5.32
N LEU A 163 33.29 8.28 6.40
CA LEU A 163 32.02 7.86 6.95
C LEU A 163 31.15 9.05 7.34
N ALA A 164 31.69 10.05 8.02
CA ALA A 164 30.94 11.24 8.42
C ALA A 164 30.41 12.05 7.22
N ALA A 165 31.24 12.20 6.17
CA ALA A 165 30.84 12.89 4.96
C ALA A 165 29.73 12.14 4.22
N LYS A 166 29.84 10.82 4.07
CA LYS A 166 28.82 9.96 3.45
C LYS A 166 27.52 9.95 4.25
N CYS A 167 27.57 9.80 5.56
CA CYS A 167 26.37 9.86 6.38
C CYS A 167 25.59 11.16 6.22
N LYS A 168 26.31 12.30 6.14
CA LYS A 168 25.67 13.60 5.90
C LYS A 168 25.00 13.67 4.52
N LEU A 169 25.66 13.18 3.48
CA LEU A 169 25.09 13.12 2.13
C LEU A 169 23.90 12.18 2.06
N TYR A 170 24.02 10.98 2.62
CA TYR A 170 22.97 9.97 2.56
C TYR A 170 21.74 10.36 3.37
N GLU A 171 21.89 11.04 4.50
CA GLU A 171 20.75 11.60 5.23
C GLU A 171 19.94 12.54 4.34
N VAL A 172 20.60 13.44 3.61
CA VAL A 172 19.93 14.36 2.66
C VAL A 172 19.22 13.59 1.55
N VAL A 173 19.85 12.56 1.00
CA VAL A 173 19.24 11.73 -0.07
C VAL A 173 18.03 10.97 0.44
N MET A 174 18.14 10.32 1.60
CA MET A 174 17.06 9.55 2.21
C MET A 174 15.87 10.44 2.58
N GLN A 175 16.14 11.63 3.12
CA GLN A 175 15.11 12.61 3.44
C GLN A 175 14.43 13.14 2.18
N ALA A 176 15.21 13.54 1.17
CA ALA A 176 14.66 14.07 -0.09
C ALA A 176 13.79 13.04 -0.82
N LEU A 177 14.18 11.76 -0.80
CA LEU A 177 13.37 10.68 -1.36
C LEU A 177 12.00 10.58 -0.67
N TYR A 178 11.98 10.60 0.66
CA TYR A 178 10.74 10.57 1.42
C TYR A 178 9.86 11.82 1.16
N GLU A 179 10.46 13.01 1.25
CA GLU A 179 9.75 14.27 1.03
C GLU A 179 9.20 14.41 -0.38
N SER A 180 9.86 13.82 -1.39
CA SER A 180 9.39 13.84 -2.78
C SER A 180 8.11 13.01 -2.98
N LEU A 181 7.93 11.96 -2.18
CA LEU A 181 6.75 11.08 -2.27
C LEU A 181 5.62 11.52 -1.33
N LEU A 182 5.92 12.26 -0.28
CA LEU A 182 4.92 12.66 0.72
C LEU A 182 3.69 13.38 0.14
N PRO A 183 3.80 14.31 -0.83
CA PRO A 183 2.64 14.95 -1.45
C PRO A 183 1.68 13.98 -2.15
N THR A 184 2.18 12.85 -2.65
CA THR A 184 1.36 11.79 -3.25
C THR A 184 0.28 11.30 -2.29
N TYR A 185 0.56 11.32 -0.98
CA TYR A 185 -0.36 10.83 0.05
C TYR A 185 -1.10 11.96 0.76
N THR A 186 -0.44 13.04 1.11
CA THR A 186 -1.04 14.13 1.90
C THR A 186 -2.13 14.90 1.18
N THR A 187 -2.11 14.90 -0.17
CA THR A 187 -3.12 15.59 -1.00
C THR A 187 -4.06 14.62 -1.72
N SER A 188 -3.97 13.32 -1.42
CA SER A 188 -4.64 12.29 -2.22
C SER A 188 -5.99 11.87 -1.69
N TYR A 189 -6.14 11.85 -0.39
CA TYR A 189 -7.32 11.27 0.24
C TYR A 189 -8.61 11.97 -0.17
N ASP A 190 -8.54 13.28 -0.45
CA ASP A 190 -9.67 14.06 -0.98
C ASP A 190 -10.11 13.63 -2.39
N THR A 191 -9.22 12.98 -3.15
CA THR A 191 -9.50 12.55 -4.53
C THR A 191 -9.86 11.08 -4.66
N LEU A 192 -9.66 10.26 -3.62
CA LEU A 192 -9.87 8.81 -3.69
C LEU A 192 -11.32 8.40 -3.96
N GLY A 193 -12.28 9.23 -3.56
CA GLY A 193 -13.72 9.01 -3.79
C GLY A 193 -14.21 9.49 -5.16
N ASP A 194 -13.43 10.27 -5.89
CA ASP A 194 -13.77 10.81 -7.20
C ASP A 194 -13.03 10.05 -8.31
N GLN A 195 -13.76 9.32 -9.15
CA GLN A 195 -13.18 8.47 -10.19
C GLN A 195 -12.38 9.27 -11.24
N GLU A 196 -12.83 10.45 -11.62
CA GLU A 196 -12.17 11.27 -12.64
C GLU A 196 -10.90 11.89 -12.07
N ALA A 197 -10.98 12.53 -10.92
CA ALA A 197 -9.83 13.11 -10.23
C ALA A 197 -8.77 12.05 -9.91
N PHE A 198 -9.18 10.92 -9.36
CA PHE A 198 -8.26 9.80 -9.07
C PHE A 198 -7.60 9.23 -10.33
N SER A 199 -8.35 9.07 -11.43
CA SER A 199 -7.78 8.54 -12.69
C SER A 199 -6.72 9.48 -13.26
N LEU A 200 -6.94 10.79 -13.22
CA LEU A 200 -5.96 11.80 -13.66
C LEU A 200 -4.72 11.79 -12.77
N LYS A 201 -4.92 11.80 -11.45
CA LYS A 201 -3.85 11.72 -10.45
C LYS A 201 -3.01 10.46 -10.64
N TYR A 202 -3.64 9.30 -10.70
CA TYR A 202 -2.96 8.00 -10.86
C TYR A 202 -2.13 7.96 -12.16
N THR A 203 -2.69 8.46 -13.27
CA THR A 203 -1.97 8.52 -14.55
C THR A 203 -0.74 9.42 -14.46
N TRP A 204 -0.87 10.57 -13.80
CA TRP A 204 0.25 11.49 -13.57
C TRP A 204 1.34 10.83 -12.71
N GLU A 205 0.97 10.26 -11.59
CA GLU A 205 1.90 9.64 -10.64
C GLU A 205 2.66 8.46 -11.25
N LEU A 206 1.98 7.58 -12.00
CA LEU A 206 2.64 6.51 -12.73
C LEU A 206 3.60 7.04 -13.80
N SER A 207 3.22 8.11 -14.50
CA SER A 207 4.09 8.73 -15.50
C SER A 207 5.34 9.30 -14.86
N VAL A 208 5.23 9.93 -13.70
CA VAL A 208 6.36 10.43 -12.92
C VAL A 208 7.21 9.28 -12.41
N TYR A 209 6.59 8.27 -11.80
CA TYR A 209 7.32 7.10 -11.27
C TYR A 209 8.14 6.41 -12.36
N PHE A 210 7.53 6.01 -13.47
CA PHE A 210 8.25 5.33 -14.56
C PHE A 210 9.16 6.24 -15.39
N GLY A 211 9.02 7.55 -15.29
CA GLY A 211 9.87 8.52 -15.99
C GLY A 211 11.13 8.92 -15.23
N PHE A 212 11.16 8.77 -13.90
CA PHE A 212 12.23 9.27 -13.04
C PHE A 212 12.86 8.21 -12.12
N PHE A 213 12.22 7.05 -11.95
CA PHE A 213 12.72 5.88 -11.25
C PHE A 213 13.00 4.73 -12.23
#